data_ab10f553e899b89bb5094a8274f64163
#
_entry.id   ab10f553e899b89bb5094a8274f64163
#
_cell.length_a   1.000
_cell.length_b   1.000
_cell.length_c   1.000
_cell.angle_alpha   90.00
_cell.angle_beta   90.00
_cell.angle_gamma   90.00
#
_symmetry.space_group_name_H-M   'P 1'
#
loop_
_entity.id
_entity.type
_entity.pdbx_description
1 polymer ?
#
loop_
_entity_poly.entity_id
_entity_poly.type
_entity_poly.pdbx_seq_one_letter_code
_entity_poly.pdbx_strand_id
1 'polypeptide(L)'
;MSNLQPVPYRALMWKLKAFTKASHALPTIAVSLVISAFGWSLGWSGWSLFAVFITILIGQLSVGWSNDAFDSTLDARVGRTTKPTVTRDVSANSLWIAAFVALTIAIVLSWLVAGWLGGSFHVFAILMAWLYNVRLSRTIWSWLPYALAFGAMPAFLSFGFNDQPPTLWSVAVFSIVGVSAHLANALPDSESDTAAGLGGLVVRLGDRRSIVLCWLLLALGSGILASVSFSTHPWIALIVVVTFTIAVLSGSRSRRRSAVFNALLAVVAVDVAMLVVTTALD
;
A
#
# COMPACT_ATOMS: atom_id res chain seq x y z
N MET A 1 25.18 -40.58 -13.87
CA MET A 1 24.29 -39.52 -13.36
C MET A 1 24.78 -38.20 -13.88
N SER A 2 24.14 -37.66 -14.90
CA SER A 2 24.60 -36.46 -15.63
C SER A 2 24.35 -35.22 -14.78
N ASN A 3 25.40 -34.52 -14.34
CA ASN A 3 25.39 -33.19 -13.78
C ASN A 3 24.88 -32.20 -14.85
N LEU A 4 23.56 -32.13 -15.04
CA LEU A 4 22.98 -31.05 -15.83
C LEU A 4 23.08 -29.76 -15.00
N GLN A 5 24.10 -28.94 -15.27
CA GLN A 5 24.16 -27.56 -14.82
C GLN A 5 22.85 -26.87 -15.27
N PRO A 6 22.13 -26.16 -14.40
CA PRO A 6 20.92 -25.45 -14.82
C PRO A 6 21.25 -24.49 -15.93
N VAL A 7 20.50 -24.57 -17.04
CA VAL A 7 20.65 -23.65 -18.18
C VAL A 7 20.61 -22.21 -17.62
N PRO A 8 21.55 -21.33 -18.01
CA PRO A 8 21.64 -19.96 -17.42
C PRO A 8 20.32 -19.17 -17.47
N TYR A 9 19.49 -19.42 -18.48
CA TYR A 9 18.14 -18.86 -18.59
C TYR A 9 17.19 -19.31 -17.45
N ARG A 10 17.23 -20.58 -17.05
CA ARG A 10 16.38 -21.08 -15.93
C ARG A 10 16.79 -20.47 -14.59
N ALA A 11 18.08 -20.29 -14.36
CA ALA A 11 18.58 -19.65 -13.15
C ALA A 11 18.19 -18.17 -13.08
N LEU A 12 18.24 -17.45 -14.21
CA LEU A 12 17.80 -16.04 -14.28
C LEU A 12 16.29 -15.92 -13.98
N MET A 13 15.46 -16.74 -14.63
CA MET A 13 14.01 -16.73 -14.43
C MET A 13 13.64 -17.06 -12.98
N TRP A 14 14.36 -17.97 -12.33
CA TRP A 14 14.15 -18.30 -10.92
C TRP A 14 14.46 -17.12 -10.01
N LYS A 15 15.58 -16.44 -10.23
CA LYS A 15 15.92 -15.22 -9.48
C LYS A 15 14.90 -14.11 -9.68
N LEU A 16 14.46 -13.84 -10.90
CA LEU A 16 13.42 -12.86 -11.19
C LEU A 16 12.12 -13.16 -10.42
N LYS A 17 11.68 -14.43 -10.42
CA LYS A 17 10.51 -14.85 -9.63
C LYS A 17 10.70 -14.60 -8.13
N ALA A 18 11.89 -14.87 -7.59
CA ALA A 18 12.19 -14.64 -6.18
C ALA A 18 12.13 -13.14 -5.82
N PHE A 19 12.74 -12.27 -6.63
CA PHE A 19 12.67 -10.82 -6.44
C PHE A 19 11.25 -10.27 -6.58
N THR A 20 10.47 -10.74 -7.57
CA THR A 20 9.07 -10.36 -7.75
C THR A 20 8.23 -10.79 -6.54
N LYS A 21 8.47 -11.98 -6.00
CA LYS A 21 7.77 -12.45 -4.80
C LYS A 21 8.13 -11.64 -3.57
N ALA A 22 9.42 -11.33 -3.39
CA ALA A 22 9.92 -10.51 -2.28
C ALA A 22 9.48 -9.04 -2.37
N SER A 23 9.07 -8.54 -3.54
CA SER A 23 8.54 -7.19 -3.69
C SER A 23 7.09 -7.04 -3.28
N HIS A 24 6.40 -8.12 -2.89
CA HIS A 24 4.97 -8.12 -2.66
C HIS A 24 4.20 -7.55 -3.87
N ALA A 25 4.40 -8.15 -5.04
CA ALA A 25 4.02 -7.60 -6.35
C ALA A 25 2.57 -7.08 -6.44
N LEU A 26 1.59 -7.77 -5.83
CA LEU A 26 0.19 -7.35 -5.87
C LEU A 26 -0.04 -5.99 -5.18
N PRO A 27 0.34 -5.79 -3.89
CA PRO A 27 0.26 -4.46 -3.26
C PRO A 27 1.09 -3.40 -3.99
N THR A 28 2.29 -3.75 -4.44
CA THR A 28 3.19 -2.85 -5.17
C THR A 28 2.54 -2.28 -6.43
N ILE A 29 1.96 -3.15 -7.26
CA ILE A 29 1.27 -2.74 -8.49
C ILE A 29 -0.03 -1.99 -8.15
N ALA A 30 -0.82 -2.49 -7.19
CA ALA A 30 -2.08 -1.86 -6.80
C ALA A 30 -1.89 -0.43 -6.32
N VAL A 31 -0.94 -0.18 -5.42
CA VAL A 31 -0.62 1.18 -4.93
C VAL A 31 -0.15 2.06 -6.08
N SER A 32 0.74 1.56 -6.95
CA SER A 32 1.23 2.33 -8.09
C SER A 32 0.10 2.74 -9.05
N LEU A 33 -0.83 1.83 -9.34
CA LEU A 33 -1.99 2.10 -10.20
C LEU A 33 -2.97 3.09 -9.54
N VAL A 34 -3.30 2.91 -8.26
CA VAL A 34 -4.21 3.79 -7.52
C VAL A 34 -3.68 5.22 -7.48
N ILE A 35 -2.43 5.41 -7.12
CA ILE A 35 -1.84 6.75 -7.06
C ILE A 35 -1.74 7.37 -8.45
N SER A 36 -1.38 6.58 -9.48
CA SER A 36 -1.36 7.08 -10.86
C SER A 36 -2.76 7.44 -11.39
N ALA A 37 -3.79 6.67 -11.03
CA ALA A 37 -5.17 6.99 -11.37
C ALA A 37 -5.62 8.32 -10.73
N PHE A 38 -5.24 8.55 -9.47
CA PHE A 38 -5.48 9.85 -8.83
C PHE A 38 -4.66 10.97 -9.50
N GLY A 39 -3.40 10.70 -9.90
CA GLY A 39 -2.60 11.64 -10.70
C GLY A 39 -3.30 12.00 -12.02
N TRP A 40 -3.85 11.01 -12.71
CA TRP A 40 -4.63 11.24 -13.94
C TRP A 40 -5.82 12.16 -13.70
N SER A 41 -6.56 11.99 -12.62
CA SER A 41 -7.69 12.87 -12.28
C SER A 41 -7.28 14.32 -11.98
N LEU A 42 -6.04 14.54 -11.56
CA LEU A 42 -5.46 15.86 -11.36
C LEU A 42 -4.88 16.50 -12.64
N GLY A 43 -4.89 15.76 -13.78
CA GLY A 43 -4.41 16.24 -15.06
C GLY A 43 -3.07 15.65 -15.55
N TRP A 44 -2.38 14.83 -14.73
CA TRP A 44 -1.21 14.11 -15.21
C TRP A 44 -1.58 13.20 -16.39
N SER A 45 -0.81 13.23 -17.48
CA SER A 45 -1.14 12.48 -18.69
C SER A 45 0.10 12.06 -19.47
N GLY A 46 -0.05 11.14 -20.42
CA GLY A 46 1.02 10.72 -21.33
C GLY A 46 2.29 10.29 -20.58
N TRP A 47 3.44 10.82 -21.00
CA TRP A 47 4.74 10.47 -20.43
C TRP A 47 4.92 10.93 -18.98
N SER A 48 4.30 12.04 -18.56
CA SER A 48 4.39 12.50 -17.17
C SER A 48 3.65 11.57 -16.22
N LEU A 49 2.47 11.07 -16.61
CA LEU A 49 1.73 10.07 -15.83
C LEU A 49 2.50 8.73 -15.75
N PHE A 50 3.12 8.31 -16.87
CA PHE A 50 3.96 7.12 -16.88
C PHE A 50 5.18 7.28 -15.96
N ALA A 51 5.80 8.46 -15.94
CA ALA A 51 6.91 8.77 -15.03
C ALA A 51 6.47 8.73 -13.55
N VAL A 52 5.27 9.24 -13.22
CA VAL A 52 4.66 9.09 -11.89
C VAL A 52 4.51 7.62 -11.52
N PHE A 53 3.91 6.81 -12.41
CA PHE A 53 3.74 5.37 -12.17
C PHE A 53 5.07 4.66 -11.89
N ILE A 54 6.09 4.89 -12.71
CA ILE A 54 7.42 4.28 -12.55
C ILE A 54 8.09 4.73 -11.25
N THR A 55 7.96 6.02 -10.91
CA THR A 55 8.52 6.57 -9.67
C THR A 55 7.94 5.88 -8.44
N ILE A 56 6.61 5.75 -8.38
CA ILE A 56 5.93 5.06 -7.28
C ILE A 56 6.27 3.58 -7.27
N LEU A 57 6.26 2.92 -8.43
CA LEU A 57 6.58 1.50 -8.56
C LEU A 57 7.97 1.19 -8.00
N ILE A 58 8.99 1.97 -8.36
CA ILE A 58 10.36 1.77 -7.85
C ILE A 58 10.43 2.03 -6.35
N GLY A 59 9.72 3.04 -5.84
CA GLY A 59 9.58 3.28 -4.40
C GLY A 59 8.97 2.09 -3.67
N GLN A 60 7.88 1.53 -4.19
CA GLN A 60 7.21 0.35 -3.64
C GLN A 60 8.10 -0.91 -3.69
N LEU A 61 8.89 -1.10 -4.77
CA LEU A 61 9.88 -2.17 -4.85
C LEU A 61 10.92 -2.05 -3.73
N SER A 62 11.42 -0.84 -3.45
CA SER A 62 12.37 -0.61 -2.36
C SER A 62 11.79 -1.00 -1.00
N VAL A 63 10.52 -0.65 -0.77
CA VAL A 63 9.79 -0.97 0.47
C VAL A 63 9.58 -2.47 0.61
N GLY A 64 9.13 -3.17 -0.44
CA GLY A 64 8.90 -4.61 -0.40
C GLY A 64 10.19 -5.40 -0.14
N TRP A 65 11.26 -5.07 -0.87
CA TRP A 65 12.56 -5.75 -0.68
C TRP A 65 13.19 -5.47 0.68
N SER A 66 13.09 -4.23 1.20
CA SER A 66 13.56 -3.91 2.56
C SER A 66 12.78 -4.66 3.63
N ASN A 67 11.47 -4.87 3.44
CA ASN A 67 10.63 -5.65 4.35
C ASN A 67 11.12 -7.10 4.46
N ASP A 68 11.21 -7.81 3.33
CA ASP A 68 11.65 -9.21 3.32
C ASP A 68 13.12 -9.38 3.75
N ALA A 69 13.98 -8.39 3.48
CA ALA A 69 15.36 -8.42 3.94
C ALA A 69 15.46 -8.25 5.46
N PHE A 70 14.70 -7.30 6.03
CA PHE A 70 14.68 -7.03 7.47
C PHE A 70 14.08 -8.20 8.26
N ASP A 71 12.98 -8.77 7.76
CA ASP A 71 12.27 -9.85 8.44
C ASP A 71 12.90 -11.24 8.23
N SER A 72 13.93 -11.38 7.39
CA SER A 72 14.51 -12.67 6.96
C SER A 72 14.88 -13.61 8.12
N THR A 73 15.46 -13.09 9.19
CA THR A 73 15.85 -13.90 10.37
C THR A 73 14.63 -14.32 11.19
N LEU A 74 13.64 -13.47 11.33
CA LEU A 74 12.40 -13.79 12.02
C LEU A 74 11.59 -14.80 11.23
N ASP A 75 11.40 -14.57 9.93
CA ASP A 75 10.65 -15.45 9.04
C ASP A 75 11.24 -16.87 9.04
N ALA A 76 12.57 -16.99 9.11
CA ALA A 76 13.23 -18.28 9.24
C ALA A 76 12.94 -18.94 10.60
N ARG A 77 12.93 -18.17 11.70
CA ARG A 77 12.65 -18.68 13.06
C ARG A 77 11.22 -19.18 13.20
N VAL A 78 10.25 -18.48 12.61
CA VAL A 78 8.82 -18.84 12.69
C VAL A 78 8.40 -19.78 11.54
N GLY A 79 9.32 -20.19 10.67
CA GLY A 79 9.08 -21.18 9.62
C GLY A 79 8.18 -20.71 8.47
N ARG A 80 8.23 -19.43 8.08
CA ARG A 80 7.46 -18.87 6.96
C ARG A 80 8.01 -19.34 5.61
N THR A 81 7.74 -20.59 5.24
CA THR A 81 8.24 -21.23 4.01
C THR A 81 7.77 -20.59 2.71
N THR A 82 6.82 -19.66 2.77
CA THR A 82 6.39 -18.87 1.62
C THR A 82 7.35 -17.73 1.26
N LYS A 83 8.27 -17.34 2.15
CA LYS A 83 9.21 -16.24 1.93
C LYS A 83 10.44 -16.70 1.14
N PRO A 84 10.85 -15.94 0.08
CA PRO A 84 12.01 -16.31 -0.76
C PRO A 84 13.33 -16.34 -0.02
N THR A 85 13.47 -15.58 1.07
CA THR A 85 14.64 -15.59 1.95
C THR A 85 14.74 -16.88 2.77
N VAL A 86 13.60 -17.46 3.17
CA VAL A 86 13.52 -18.71 3.93
C VAL A 86 13.77 -19.92 3.02
N THR A 87 13.21 -19.90 1.80
CA THR A 87 13.46 -20.96 0.80
C THR A 87 14.84 -20.84 0.16
N ARG A 88 15.62 -19.80 0.49
CA ARG A 88 16.95 -19.50 -0.05
C ARG A 88 16.98 -19.23 -1.57
N ASP A 89 15.85 -18.83 -2.15
CA ASP A 89 15.77 -18.44 -3.56
C ASP A 89 16.46 -17.09 -3.79
N VAL A 90 16.52 -16.25 -2.76
CA VAL A 90 17.27 -14.98 -2.73
C VAL A 90 17.87 -14.75 -1.35
N SER A 91 19.05 -14.14 -1.28
CA SER A 91 19.67 -13.79 0.00
C SER A 91 19.15 -12.45 0.53
N ALA A 92 19.11 -12.28 1.86
CA ALA A 92 18.76 -11.00 2.49
C ALA A 92 19.70 -9.88 2.03
N ASN A 93 21.00 -10.16 1.86
CA ASN A 93 21.96 -9.17 1.34
C ASN A 93 21.62 -8.70 -0.08
N SER A 94 21.22 -9.62 -0.96
CA SER A 94 20.79 -9.25 -2.32
C SER A 94 19.55 -8.37 -2.32
N LEU A 95 18.61 -8.63 -1.40
CA LEU A 95 17.42 -7.79 -1.22
C LEU A 95 17.77 -6.43 -0.63
N TRP A 96 18.71 -6.34 0.33
CA TRP A 96 19.18 -5.06 0.84
C TRP A 96 19.82 -4.20 -0.25
N ILE A 97 20.71 -4.78 -1.08
CA ILE A 97 21.32 -4.06 -2.20
C ILE A 97 20.24 -3.55 -3.17
N ALA A 98 19.30 -4.43 -3.56
CA ALA A 98 18.22 -4.05 -4.47
C ALA A 98 17.32 -2.96 -3.85
N ALA A 99 16.99 -3.06 -2.57
CA ALA A 99 16.19 -2.09 -1.85
C ALA A 99 16.84 -0.70 -1.80
N PHE A 100 18.14 -0.63 -1.49
CA PHE A 100 18.88 0.63 -1.46
C PHE A 100 19.06 1.24 -2.85
N VAL A 101 19.34 0.42 -3.87
CA VAL A 101 19.41 0.89 -5.26
C VAL A 101 18.05 1.47 -5.70
N ALA A 102 16.96 0.73 -5.46
CA ALA A 102 15.61 1.20 -5.78
C ALA A 102 15.23 2.46 -4.98
N LEU A 103 15.59 2.54 -3.69
CA LEU A 103 15.39 3.73 -2.86
C LEU A 103 16.08 4.95 -3.48
N THR A 104 17.36 4.82 -3.83
CA THR A 104 18.13 5.92 -4.43
C THR A 104 17.50 6.39 -5.74
N ILE A 105 17.13 5.45 -6.62
CA ILE A 105 16.46 5.76 -7.89
C ILE A 105 15.11 6.44 -7.63
N ALA A 106 14.31 5.92 -6.69
CA ALA A 106 13.00 6.51 -6.36
C ALA A 106 13.13 7.93 -5.82
N ILE A 107 14.12 8.20 -4.96
CA ILE A 107 14.39 9.57 -4.44
C ILE A 107 14.71 10.52 -5.59
N VAL A 108 15.62 10.14 -6.49
CA VAL A 108 16.01 10.98 -7.63
C VAL A 108 14.82 11.22 -8.56
N LEU A 109 14.09 10.16 -8.92
CA LEU A 109 12.91 10.26 -9.78
C LEU A 109 11.80 11.10 -9.14
N SER A 110 11.62 11.05 -7.82
CA SER A 110 10.62 11.85 -7.12
C SER A 110 10.82 13.35 -7.37
N TRP A 111 12.05 13.83 -7.26
CA TRP A 111 12.36 15.24 -7.52
C TRP A 111 12.37 15.60 -8.99
N LEU A 112 12.81 14.71 -9.86
CA LEU A 112 12.79 14.92 -11.31
C LEU A 112 11.37 15.01 -11.86
N VAL A 113 10.45 14.19 -11.33
CA VAL A 113 9.06 14.09 -11.83
C VAL A 113 8.17 15.18 -11.22
N ALA A 114 8.28 15.44 -9.92
CA ALA A 114 7.34 16.31 -9.20
C ALA A 114 8.00 17.56 -8.58
N GLY A 115 9.21 17.91 -9.01
CA GLY A 115 9.94 19.04 -8.47
C GLY A 115 10.33 18.84 -6.99
N TRP A 116 10.96 19.90 -6.42
CA TRP A 116 11.49 19.79 -5.06
C TRP A 116 10.39 19.55 -4.01
N LEU A 117 9.31 20.32 -4.06
CA LEU A 117 8.27 20.23 -3.03
C LEU A 117 7.46 18.94 -3.17
N GLY A 118 6.87 18.67 -4.35
CA GLY A 118 6.10 17.45 -4.58
C GLY A 118 6.94 16.20 -4.36
N GLY A 119 8.15 16.15 -4.93
CA GLY A 119 9.07 15.02 -4.77
C GLY A 119 9.43 14.74 -3.31
N SER A 120 9.57 15.79 -2.48
CA SER A 120 9.86 15.63 -1.05
C SER A 120 8.72 14.95 -0.29
N PHE A 121 7.46 15.13 -0.67
CA PHE A 121 6.33 14.39 -0.10
C PHE A 121 6.39 12.90 -0.45
N HIS A 122 6.79 12.53 -1.68
CA HIS A 122 6.97 11.12 -2.02
C HIS A 122 8.17 10.50 -1.31
N VAL A 123 9.29 11.21 -1.23
CA VAL A 123 10.45 10.76 -0.43
C VAL A 123 10.05 10.55 1.03
N PHE A 124 9.32 11.49 1.62
CA PHE A 124 8.78 11.34 2.98
C PHE A 124 7.91 10.08 3.12
N ALA A 125 7.03 9.81 2.15
CA ALA A 125 6.19 8.61 2.18
C ALA A 125 7.01 7.31 2.13
N ILE A 126 8.04 7.25 1.28
CA ILE A 126 8.95 6.09 1.22
C ILE A 126 9.67 5.92 2.56
N LEU A 127 10.16 7.02 3.16
CA LEU A 127 10.83 6.97 4.47
C LEU A 127 9.91 6.50 5.58
N MET A 128 8.62 6.88 5.56
CA MET A 128 7.63 6.37 6.52
C MET A 128 7.40 4.87 6.33
N ALA A 129 7.34 4.37 5.10
CA ALA A 129 7.21 2.94 4.83
C ALA A 129 8.47 2.15 5.26
N TRP A 130 9.66 2.70 5.08
CA TRP A 130 10.90 2.11 5.61
C TRP A 130 10.93 2.12 7.13
N LEU A 131 10.51 3.22 7.78
CA LEU A 131 10.39 3.31 9.24
C LEU A 131 9.41 2.27 9.79
N TYR A 132 8.31 2.02 9.08
CA TYR A 132 7.40 0.91 9.39
C TYR A 132 8.16 -0.42 9.41
N ASN A 133 8.86 -0.76 8.33
CA ASN A 133 9.57 -2.04 8.22
C ASN A 133 10.59 -2.24 9.34
N VAL A 134 11.42 -1.20 9.61
CA VAL A 134 12.56 -1.31 10.52
C VAL A 134 12.15 -1.23 12.00
N ARG A 135 11.12 -0.44 12.34
CA ARG A 135 10.85 -0.13 13.74
C ARG A 135 9.39 -0.21 14.16
N LEU A 136 8.45 0.30 13.37
CA LEU A 136 7.09 0.54 13.84
C LEU A 136 6.12 -0.62 13.60
N SER A 137 6.42 -1.54 12.68
CA SER A 137 5.56 -2.67 12.33
C SER A 137 5.10 -3.50 13.56
N ARG A 138 5.97 -3.63 14.55
CA ARG A 138 5.74 -4.44 15.77
C ARG A 138 5.32 -3.60 16.99
N THR A 139 4.85 -2.37 16.78
CA THR A 139 4.44 -1.46 17.85
C THR A 139 2.97 -1.07 17.70
N ILE A 140 2.39 -0.45 18.75
CA ILE A 140 1.04 0.13 18.68
C ILE A 140 0.94 1.25 17.63
N TRP A 141 2.07 1.84 17.23
CA TRP A 141 2.16 2.91 16.24
C TRP A 141 2.28 2.40 14.80
N SER A 142 2.06 1.10 14.56
CA SER A 142 2.20 0.50 13.22
C SER A 142 1.25 1.09 12.17
N TRP A 143 0.16 1.73 12.58
CA TRP A 143 -0.78 2.44 11.71
C TRP A 143 -0.27 3.80 11.20
N LEU A 144 0.58 4.47 12.02
CA LEU A 144 1.00 5.85 11.76
C LEU A 144 1.79 6.02 10.45
N PRO A 145 2.77 5.17 10.11
CA PRO A 145 3.47 5.25 8.83
C PRO A 145 2.52 5.14 7.63
N TYR A 146 1.49 4.30 7.71
CA TYR A 146 0.50 4.17 6.64
C TYR A 146 -0.33 5.44 6.49
N ALA A 147 -0.80 6.02 7.60
CA ALA A 147 -1.54 7.29 7.57
C ALA A 147 -0.71 8.40 6.91
N LEU A 148 0.55 8.53 7.31
CA LEU A 148 1.45 9.59 6.84
C LEU A 148 1.90 9.35 5.39
N ALA A 149 2.26 8.12 5.04
CA ALA A 149 2.71 7.79 3.69
C ALA A 149 1.60 7.97 2.65
N PHE A 150 0.41 7.43 2.91
CA PHE A 150 -0.71 7.60 2.00
C PHE A 150 -1.20 9.04 1.97
N GLY A 151 -1.32 9.70 3.14
CA GLY A 151 -1.72 11.11 3.22
C GLY A 151 -0.78 12.09 2.52
N ALA A 152 0.48 11.72 2.30
CA ALA A 152 1.44 12.51 1.54
C ALA A 152 1.26 12.40 0.01
N MET A 153 0.56 11.38 -0.49
CA MET A 153 0.42 11.16 -1.94
C MET A 153 -0.34 12.25 -2.69
N PRO A 154 -1.46 12.79 -2.16
CA PRO A 154 -2.08 13.96 -2.78
C PRO A 154 -1.15 15.16 -2.91
N ALA A 155 -0.30 15.41 -1.90
CA ALA A 155 0.66 16.50 -1.94
C ALA A 155 1.78 16.27 -2.97
N PHE A 156 2.29 15.03 -3.08
CA PHE A 156 3.23 14.65 -4.14
C PHE A 156 2.69 15.00 -5.52
N LEU A 157 1.43 14.62 -5.79
CA LEU A 157 0.83 14.78 -7.11
C LEU A 157 0.40 16.23 -7.39
N SER A 158 -0.24 16.92 -6.42
CA SER A 158 -0.74 18.28 -6.62
C SER A 158 0.40 19.28 -6.76
N PHE A 159 1.37 19.29 -5.85
CA PHE A 159 2.53 20.16 -5.98
C PHE A 159 3.38 19.84 -7.21
N GLY A 160 3.47 18.53 -7.59
CA GLY A 160 4.23 18.13 -8.77
C GLY A 160 3.56 18.50 -10.09
N PHE A 161 2.24 18.62 -10.13
CA PHE A 161 1.49 18.91 -11.35
C PHE A 161 1.42 20.42 -11.64
N ASN A 162 1.00 21.21 -10.66
CA ASN A 162 0.69 22.65 -10.87
C ASN A 162 1.12 23.54 -9.71
N ASP A 163 1.96 23.03 -8.81
CA ASP A 163 2.48 23.74 -7.62
C ASP A 163 1.36 24.24 -6.67
N GLN A 164 0.22 23.55 -6.67
CA GLN A 164 -0.90 23.86 -5.79
C GLN A 164 -0.99 22.87 -4.62
N PRO A 165 -1.43 23.33 -3.43
CA PRO A 165 -1.64 22.43 -2.31
C PRO A 165 -2.77 21.42 -2.61
N PRO A 166 -2.69 20.19 -2.09
CA PRO A 166 -3.78 19.23 -2.21
C PRO A 166 -5.01 19.70 -1.41
N THR A 167 -6.18 19.23 -1.80
CA THR A 167 -7.37 19.43 -0.98
C THR A 167 -7.27 18.67 0.34
N LEU A 168 -7.72 19.26 1.44
CA LEU A 168 -7.63 18.61 2.76
C LEU A 168 -8.42 17.30 2.84
N TRP A 169 -9.56 17.25 2.12
CA TRP A 169 -10.37 16.05 2.09
C TRP A 169 -9.65 14.88 1.38
N SER A 170 -8.91 15.13 0.31
CA SER A 170 -8.13 14.07 -0.36
C SER A 170 -7.01 13.53 0.54
N VAL A 171 -6.30 14.40 1.25
CA VAL A 171 -5.30 14.00 2.25
C VAL A 171 -5.94 13.13 3.34
N ALA A 172 -7.12 13.54 3.85
CA ALA A 172 -7.82 12.78 4.89
C ALA A 172 -8.27 11.41 4.39
N VAL A 173 -8.89 11.32 3.20
CA VAL A 173 -9.34 10.05 2.62
C VAL A 173 -8.16 9.12 2.35
N PHE A 174 -7.06 9.60 1.75
CA PHE A 174 -5.87 8.79 1.54
C PHE A 174 -5.27 8.28 2.85
N SER A 175 -5.18 9.12 3.88
CA SER A 175 -4.71 8.69 5.21
C SER A 175 -5.58 7.60 5.82
N ILE A 176 -6.91 7.75 5.74
CA ILE A 176 -7.90 6.78 6.24
C ILE A 176 -7.77 5.45 5.47
N VAL A 177 -7.70 5.50 4.14
CA VAL A 177 -7.49 4.33 3.28
C VAL A 177 -6.18 3.63 3.64
N GLY A 178 -5.09 4.38 3.86
CA GLY A 178 -3.81 3.84 4.29
C GLY A 178 -3.91 3.06 5.60
N VAL A 179 -4.54 3.62 6.63
CA VAL A 179 -4.75 2.93 7.92
C VAL A 179 -5.64 1.71 7.74
N SER A 180 -6.71 1.82 6.96
CA SER A 180 -7.62 0.69 6.69
C SER A 180 -6.90 -0.45 5.96
N ALA A 181 -6.07 -0.11 4.98
CA ALA A 181 -5.24 -1.07 4.27
C ALA A 181 -4.23 -1.77 5.20
N HIS A 182 -3.61 -1.02 6.14
CA HIS A 182 -2.73 -1.60 7.15
C HIS A 182 -3.47 -2.62 8.04
N LEU A 183 -4.63 -2.23 8.58
CA LEU A 183 -5.43 -3.13 9.42
C LEU A 183 -5.85 -4.38 8.65
N ALA A 184 -6.36 -4.22 7.43
CA ALA A 184 -6.78 -5.33 6.58
C ALA A 184 -5.61 -6.27 6.25
N ASN A 185 -4.44 -5.71 5.92
CA ASN A 185 -3.25 -6.49 5.56
C ASN A 185 -2.65 -7.27 6.75
N ALA A 186 -2.76 -6.73 7.97
CA ALA A 186 -2.22 -7.37 9.17
C ALA A 186 -3.17 -8.42 9.81
N LEU A 187 -4.48 -8.40 9.48
CA LEU A 187 -5.47 -9.31 10.03
C LEU A 187 -5.20 -10.80 9.74
N PRO A 188 -4.81 -11.21 8.53
CA PRO A 188 -4.54 -12.63 8.23
C PRO A 188 -3.41 -13.23 9.08
N ASP A 189 -2.42 -12.42 9.43
CA ASP A 189 -1.21 -12.85 10.15
C ASP A 189 -1.32 -12.70 11.67
N SER A 190 -2.41 -12.10 12.18
CA SER A 190 -2.57 -11.73 13.60
C SER A 190 -2.42 -12.89 14.57
N GLU A 191 -2.90 -14.08 14.19
CA GLU A 191 -2.81 -15.29 15.02
C GLU A 191 -1.39 -15.84 15.09
N SER A 192 -0.71 -15.92 13.96
CA SER A 192 0.70 -16.36 13.89
C SER A 192 1.64 -15.36 14.57
N ASP A 193 1.37 -14.06 14.42
CA ASP A 193 2.13 -13.00 15.06
C ASP A 193 1.95 -13.00 16.57
N THR A 194 0.73 -13.24 17.06
CA THR A 194 0.45 -13.42 18.50
C THR A 194 1.19 -14.61 19.05
N ALA A 195 1.16 -15.76 18.37
CA ALA A 195 1.87 -16.98 18.79
C ALA A 195 3.39 -16.78 18.80
N ALA A 196 3.92 -15.95 17.90
CA ALA A 196 5.34 -15.59 17.84
C ALA A 196 5.74 -14.49 18.84
N GLY A 197 4.80 -13.97 19.66
CA GLY A 197 5.06 -12.87 20.60
C GLY A 197 5.34 -11.53 19.92
N LEU A 198 4.93 -11.36 18.67
CA LEU A 198 5.11 -10.11 17.94
C LEU A 198 4.08 -9.08 18.38
N GLY A 199 4.48 -7.80 18.37
CA GLY A 199 3.60 -6.68 18.66
C GLY A 199 2.88 -6.22 17.38
N GLY A 200 2.29 -5.03 17.44
CA GLY A 200 1.54 -4.41 16.36
C GLY A 200 0.16 -4.00 16.81
N LEU A 201 -0.46 -3.05 16.11
CA LEU A 201 -1.78 -2.54 16.49
C LEU A 201 -2.83 -3.66 16.46
N VAL A 202 -2.87 -4.46 15.37
CA VAL A 202 -3.85 -5.53 15.18
C VAL A 202 -3.72 -6.61 16.24
N VAL A 203 -2.49 -7.05 16.57
CA VAL A 203 -2.22 -8.03 17.63
C VAL A 203 -2.71 -7.50 18.99
N ARG A 204 -2.49 -6.22 19.30
CA ARG A 204 -2.90 -5.61 20.58
C ARG A 204 -4.41 -5.40 20.71
N LEU A 205 -5.07 -5.04 19.62
CA LEU A 205 -6.53 -4.83 19.59
C LEU A 205 -7.29 -6.16 19.55
N GLY A 206 -6.69 -7.16 18.93
CA GLY A 206 -7.35 -8.41 18.53
C GLY A 206 -8.26 -8.23 17.30
N ASP A 207 -8.57 -9.34 16.63
CA ASP A 207 -9.26 -9.34 15.34
C ASP A 207 -10.58 -8.58 15.33
N ARG A 208 -11.44 -8.82 16.35
CA ARG A 208 -12.78 -8.21 16.40
C ARG A 208 -12.73 -6.69 16.43
N ARG A 209 -11.85 -6.12 17.29
CA ARG A 209 -11.72 -4.66 17.42
C ARG A 209 -11.06 -4.07 16.17
N SER A 210 -10.09 -4.77 15.60
CA SER A 210 -9.42 -4.34 14.36
C SER A 210 -10.40 -4.29 13.18
N ILE A 211 -11.28 -5.29 13.04
CA ILE A 211 -12.34 -5.31 12.03
C ILE A 211 -13.32 -4.15 12.23
N VAL A 212 -13.79 -3.93 13.48
CA VAL A 212 -14.70 -2.81 13.78
C VAL A 212 -14.03 -1.48 13.48
N LEU A 213 -12.78 -1.29 13.89
CA LEU A 213 -12.02 -0.06 13.60
C LEU A 213 -11.87 0.16 12.10
N CYS A 214 -11.57 -0.90 11.33
CA CYS A 214 -11.46 -0.83 9.88
C CYS A 214 -12.79 -0.36 9.24
N TRP A 215 -13.93 -0.93 9.67
CA TRP A 215 -15.25 -0.49 9.21
C TRP A 215 -15.57 0.95 9.57
N LEU A 216 -15.22 1.41 10.77
CA LEU A 216 -15.43 2.80 11.20
C LEU A 216 -14.57 3.76 10.36
N LEU A 217 -13.33 3.42 10.09
CA LEU A 217 -12.45 4.22 9.24
C LEU A 217 -12.97 4.30 7.80
N LEU A 218 -13.38 3.17 7.22
CA LEU A 218 -13.96 3.16 5.89
C LEU A 218 -15.30 3.94 5.85
N ALA A 219 -16.15 3.82 6.88
CA ALA A 219 -17.36 4.64 6.98
C ALA A 219 -17.04 6.14 7.00
N LEU A 220 -16.00 6.54 7.72
CA LEU A 220 -15.54 7.92 7.75
C LEU A 220 -15.00 8.37 6.38
N GLY A 221 -14.15 7.59 5.73
CA GLY A 221 -13.61 7.89 4.40
C GLY A 221 -14.70 7.99 3.34
N SER A 222 -15.59 6.99 3.28
CA SER A 222 -16.76 6.98 2.40
C SER A 222 -17.70 8.17 2.69
N GLY A 223 -17.90 8.51 3.97
CA GLY A 223 -18.72 9.66 4.38
C GLY A 223 -18.12 11.00 3.92
N ILE A 224 -16.82 11.19 4.03
CA ILE A 224 -16.12 12.39 3.52
C ILE A 224 -16.32 12.46 1.99
N LEU A 225 -16.04 11.39 1.27
CA LEU A 225 -16.16 11.34 -0.19
C LEU A 225 -17.60 11.60 -0.64
N ALA A 226 -18.59 10.96 -0.01
CA ALA A 226 -19.99 11.19 -0.30
C ALA A 226 -20.39 12.65 -0.04
N SER A 227 -19.94 13.27 1.06
CA SER A 227 -20.26 14.66 1.39
C SER A 227 -19.68 15.67 0.40
N VAL A 228 -18.45 15.44 -0.06
CA VAL A 228 -17.79 16.29 -1.07
C VAL A 228 -18.51 16.18 -2.42
N SER A 229 -18.88 14.96 -2.81
CA SER A 229 -19.49 14.71 -4.10
C SER A 229 -20.99 15.05 -4.16
N PHE A 230 -21.66 15.18 -3.01
CA PHE A 230 -23.14 15.26 -2.94
C PHE A 230 -23.71 16.48 -3.66
N SER A 231 -23.04 17.63 -3.56
CA SER A 231 -23.52 18.89 -4.15
C SER A 231 -23.31 18.96 -5.66
N THR A 232 -22.24 18.33 -6.17
CA THR A 232 -21.86 18.39 -7.60
C THR A 232 -22.27 17.13 -8.35
N HIS A 233 -22.04 15.97 -7.74
CA HIS A 233 -22.26 14.66 -8.37
C HIS A 233 -22.98 13.68 -7.42
N PRO A 234 -24.29 13.88 -7.11
CA PRO A 234 -25.00 13.08 -6.09
C PRO A 234 -25.05 11.59 -6.41
N TRP A 235 -24.89 11.18 -7.65
CA TRP A 235 -24.80 9.78 -8.06
C TRP A 235 -23.51 9.10 -7.52
N ILE A 236 -22.40 9.84 -7.38
CA ILE A 236 -21.17 9.33 -6.77
C ILE A 236 -21.43 9.02 -5.27
N ALA A 237 -22.02 9.98 -4.55
CA ALA A 237 -22.41 9.77 -3.17
C ALA A 237 -23.31 8.55 -3.00
N LEU A 238 -24.28 8.35 -3.91
CA LEU A 238 -25.15 7.17 -3.91
C LEU A 238 -24.36 5.87 -4.11
N ILE A 239 -23.44 5.80 -5.07
CA ILE A 239 -22.62 4.61 -5.31
C ILE A 239 -21.79 4.28 -4.07
N VAL A 240 -21.13 5.26 -3.47
CA VAL A 240 -20.29 5.08 -2.26
C VAL A 240 -21.13 4.51 -1.11
N VAL A 241 -22.28 5.12 -0.81
CA VAL A 241 -23.16 4.69 0.28
C VAL A 241 -23.74 3.30 0.03
N VAL A 242 -24.19 3.01 -1.18
CA VAL A 242 -24.75 1.70 -1.55
C VAL A 242 -23.69 0.61 -1.44
N THR A 243 -22.49 0.84 -1.99
CA THR A 243 -21.39 -0.13 -1.94
C THR A 243 -20.96 -0.41 -0.51
N PHE A 244 -20.79 0.65 0.30
CA PHE A 244 -20.47 0.52 1.71
C PHE A 244 -21.53 -0.32 2.44
N THR A 245 -22.81 -0.01 2.23
CA THR A 245 -23.92 -0.74 2.86
C THR A 245 -23.93 -2.22 2.48
N ILE A 246 -23.77 -2.54 1.18
CA ILE A 246 -23.70 -3.92 0.69
C ILE A 246 -22.50 -4.65 1.31
N ALA A 247 -21.35 -4.01 1.37
CA ALA A 247 -20.14 -4.60 1.93
C ALA A 247 -20.28 -4.90 3.43
N VAL A 248 -20.85 -3.98 4.22
CA VAL A 248 -21.15 -4.19 5.65
C VAL A 248 -22.13 -5.35 5.84
N LEU A 249 -23.22 -5.38 5.08
CA LEU A 249 -24.22 -6.46 5.17
C LEU A 249 -23.65 -7.82 4.77
N SER A 250 -22.80 -7.86 3.76
CA SER A 250 -22.13 -9.09 3.30
C SER A 250 -21.07 -9.56 4.30
N GLY A 251 -20.24 -8.64 4.79
CA GLY A 251 -19.19 -8.92 5.76
C GLY A 251 -19.75 -9.34 7.12
N SER A 252 -20.79 -8.70 7.61
CA SER A 252 -21.42 -9.01 8.92
C SER A 252 -22.11 -10.36 8.96
N ARG A 253 -22.60 -10.83 7.81
CA ARG A 253 -23.24 -12.17 7.69
C ARG A 253 -22.23 -13.30 7.56
N SER A 254 -21.00 -13.02 7.20
CA SER A 254 -19.97 -14.03 7.00
C SER A 254 -19.16 -14.25 8.27
N ARG A 255 -19.02 -15.54 8.67
CA ARG A 255 -18.08 -15.94 9.73
C ARG A 255 -16.65 -16.16 9.21
N ARG A 256 -16.42 -16.06 7.90
CA ARG A 256 -15.11 -16.30 7.27
C ARG A 256 -14.31 -14.98 7.25
N ARG A 257 -13.13 -14.95 7.87
CA ARG A 257 -12.21 -13.81 7.86
C ARG A 257 -11.91 -13.30 6.44
N SER A 258 -11.74 -14.23 5.49
CA SER A 258 -11.50 -13.89 4.08
C SER A 258 -12.65 -13.11 3.42
N ALA A 259 -13.90 -13.42 3.77
CA ALA A 259 -15.04 -12.69 3.22
C ALA A 259 -15.13 -11.25 3.77
N VAL A 260 -14.83 -11.07 5.06
CA VAL A 260 -14.72 -9.71 5.66
C VAL A 260 -13.59 -8.94 5.00
N PHE A 261 -12.43 -9.56 4.84
CA PHE A 261 -11.29 -8.93 4.17
C PHE A 261 -11.62 -8.51 2.73
N ASN A 262 -12.25 -9.40 1.94
CA ASN A 262 -12.65 -9.07 0.57
C ASN A 262 -13.70 -7.93 0.52
N ALA A 263 -14.64 -7.90 1.47
CA ALA A 263 -15.62 -6.81 1.57
C ALA A 263 -14.95 -5.47 1.89
N LEU A 264 -13.98 -5.45 2.81
CA LEU A 264 -13.18 -4.26 3.12
C LEU A 264 -12.40 -3.77 1.89
N LEU A 265 -11.74 -4.69 1.16
CA LEU A 265 -11.02 -4.34 -0.07
C LEU A 265 -11.95 -3.78 -1.16
N ALA A 266 -13.17 -4.32 -1.29
CA ALA A 266 -14.16 -3.83 -2.25
C ALA A 266 -14.57 -2.38 -1.94
N VAL A 267 -14.78 -2.03 -0.66
CA VAL A 267 -15.07 -0.64 -0.26
C VAL A 267 -13.89 0.27 -0.60
N VAL A 268 -12.68 -0.11 -0.22
CA VAL A 268 -11.47 0.67 -0.54
C VAL A 268 -11.36 0.90 -2.05
N ALA A 269 -11.57 -0.14 -2.86
CA ALA A 269 -11.47 -0.03 -4.31
C ALA A 269 -12.52 0.93 -4.91
N VAL A 270 -13.76 0.87 -4.41
CA VAL A 270 -14.83 1.77 -4.88
C VAL A 270 -14.59 3.19 -4.38
N ASP A 271 -14.22 3.39 -3.12
CA ASP A 271 -13.92 4.73 -2.60
C ASP A 271 -12.78 5.39 -3.37
N VAL A 272 -11.71 4.65 -3.68
CA VAL A 272 -10.61 5.16 -4.51
C VAL A 272 -11.08 5.46 -5.93
N ALA A 273 -11.88 4.59 -6.55
CA ALA A 273 -12.42 4.84 -7.90
C ALA A 273 -13.31 6.10 -7.92
N MET A 274 -14.18 6.24 -6.92
CA MET A 274 -15.07 7.40 -6.81
C MET A 274 -14.32 8.70 -6.47
N LEU A 275 -13.25 8.61 -5.68
CA LEU A 275 -12.35 9.73 -5.42
C LEU A 275 -11.70 10.22 -6.71
N VAL A 276 -11.17 9.29 -7.53
CA VAL A 276 -10.61 9.62 -8.86
C VAL A 276 -11.64 10.28 -9.75
N VAL A 277 -12.86 9.74 -9.80
CA VAL A 277 -13.95 10.30 -10.62
C VAL A 277 -14.37 11.69 -10.11
N THR A 278 -14.53 11.87 -8.79
CA THR A 278 -14.87 13.19 -8.22
C THR A 278 -13.83 14.23 -8.60
N THR A 279 -12.54 13.92 -8.40
CA THR A 279 -11.46 14.87 -8.71
C THR A 279 -11.33 15.15 -10.22
N ALA A 280 -11.69 14.20 -11.09
CA ALA A 280 -11.64 14.38 -12.55
C ALA A 280 -12.82 15.20 -13.10
N LEU A 281 -13.92 15.32 -12.35
CA LEU A 281 -15.11 16.04 -12.75
C LEU A 281 -15.17 17.47 -12.18
N ASP A 282 -14.43 17.75 -11.09
CA ASP A 282 -14.25 19.08 -10.50
C ASP A 282 -13.18 19.87 -11.27
#